data_42a317f5ab41705eae21b95ec278157f
#
_entry.id   42a317f5ab41705eae21b95ec278157f
#
_cell.length_a   1.000
_cell.length_b   1.000
_cell.length_c   1.000
_cell.angle_alpha   90.00
_cell.angle_beta   90.00
_cell.angle_gamma   90.00
#
_symmetry.space_group_name_H-M   'P 1'
#
loop_
_entity.id
_entity.type
_entity.pdbx_description
1 polymer ?
#
loop_
_entity_poly.entity_id
_entity_poly.type
_entity_poly.pdbx_seq_one_letter_code
_entity_poly.pdbx_strand_id
1 'polypeptide(L)'
;MVIDHIAKPLIADGVLEPWASDQARVADIPNVYCKISGMATEADQADWTVDDLKPYATHVVEWFGFDRVMFGSDWPVCHFVASYQQALDAALESVGPMSDTERAGFLARNASRFYNLQD
;
A
#
# COMPACT_ATOMS: atom_id res chain seq x y z
N MET A 1 -1.51 15.71 0.72
CA MET A 1 -2.39 14.80 -0.04
C MET A 1 -1.95 13.36 0.19
N VAL A 2 -2.88 12.47 0.31
CA VAL A 2 -2.59 11.04 0.37
C VAL A 2 -3.38 10.31 -0.72
N ILE A 3 -2.72 9.34 -1.37
CA ILE A 3 -3.36 8.50 -2.38
C ILE A 3 -3.92 7.27 -1.68
N ASP A 4 -5.23 7.07 -1.77
CA ASP A 4 -5.89 5.90 -1.19
C ASP A 4 -5.66 4.65 -2.08
N HIS A 5 -5.50 3.52 -1.41
CA HIS A 5 -5.50 2.20 -2.06
C HIS A 5 -4.55 2.10 -3.25
N ILE A 6 -3.39 2.72 -3.12
CA ILE A 6 -2.35 2.83 -4.17
C ILE A 6 -2.93 3.21 -5.56
N ALA A 7 -4.03 3.99 -5.58
CA ALA A 7 -4.75 4.39 -6.79
C ALA A 7 -5.34 3.22 -7.60
N LYS A 8 -5.64 2.11 -6.93
CA LYS A 8 -6.39 0.95 -7.48
C LYS A 8 -5.84 0.43 -8.81
N PRO A 9 -4.60 -0.07 -8.84
CA PRO A 9 -4.07 -0.70 -10.05
C PRO A 9 -4.83 -1.98 -10.40
N LEU A 10 -4.76 -2.39 -11.66
CA LEU A 10 -5.46 -3.58 -12.16
C LEU A 10 -4.67 -4.86 -11.82
N ILE A 11 -4.61 -5.19 -10.53
CA ILE A 11 -3.80 -6.30 -10.03
C ILE A 11 -4.32 -7.65 -10.56
N ALA A 12 -5.63 -7.84 -10.60
CA ALA A 12 -6.22 -9.09 -11.10
C ALA A 12 -5.79 -9.41 -12.53
N ASP A 13 -5.60 -8.39 -13.35
CA ASP A 13 -5.19 -8.52 -14.73
C ASP A 13 -3.67 -8.49 -14.92
N GLY A 14 -2.91 -8.27 -13.85
CA GLY A 14 -1.46 -8.17 -13.90
C GLY A 14 -0.95 -6.99 -14.71
N VAL A 15 -1.76 -5.92 -14.85
CA VAL A 15 -1.43 -4.76 -15.67
C VAL A 15 -0.74 -3.72 -14.80
N LEU A 16 0.43 -3.23 -15.26
CA LEU A 16 1.19 -2.20 -14.55
C LEU A 16 0.97 -0.80 -15.11
N GLU A 17 0.93 -0.67 -16.44
CA GLU A 17 0.78 0.64 -17.08
C GLU A 17 -0.70 0.92 -17.44
N PRO A 18 -1.17 2.18 -17.39
CA PRO A 18 -0.41 3.43 -17.13
C PRO A 18 -0.21 3.73 -15.65
N TRP A 19 -0.72 2.90 -14.74
CA TRP A 19 -0.65 3.12 -13.29
C TRP A 19 0.79 3.39 -12.82
N ALA A 20 1.76 2.57 -13.27
CA ALA A 20 3.14 2.67 -12.81
C ALA A 20 3.77 4.03 -13.17
N SER A 21 3.62 4.46 -14.42
CA SER A 21 4.15 5.76 -14.86
C SER A 21 3.48 6.93 -14.14
N ASP A 22 2.17 6.85 -13.94
CA ASP A 22 1.42 7.91 -13.26
C ASP A 22 1.80 8.01 -11.79
N GLN A 23 1.94 6.87 -11.10
CA GLN A 23 2.35 6.85 -9.69
C GLN A 23 3.77 7.38 -9.52
N ALA A 24 4.69 6.99 -10.39
CA ALA A 24 6.08 7.47 -10.32
C ALA A 24 6.14 9.00 -10.43
N ARG A 25 5.33 9.58 -11.33
CA ARG A 25 5.27 11.04 -11.48
C ARG A 25 4.69 11.72 -10.26
N VAL A 26 3.63 11.15 -9.68
CA VAL A 26 3.01 11.71 -8.46
C VAL A 26 3.97 11.63 -7.29
N ALA A 27 4.77 10.57 -7.19
CA ALA A 27 5.75 10.41 -6.13
C ALA A 27 6.84 11.48 -6.14
N ASP A 28 7.09 12.12 -7.29
CA ASP A 28 8.03 13.23 -7.39
C ASP A 28 7.51 14.51 -6.72
N ILE A 29 6.22 14.57 -6.41
CA ILE A 29 5.63 15.73 -5.73
C ILE A 29 5.89 15.60 -4.23
N PRO A 30 6.59 16.57 -3.59
CA PRO A 30 6.82 16.51 -2.15
C PRO A 30 5.51 16.52 -1.36
N ASN A 31 5.51 15.86 -0.20
CA ASN A 31 4.38 15.83 0.73
C ASN A 31 3.16 15.08 0.21
N VAL A 32 3.30 14.28 -0.83
CA VAL A 32 2.29 13.31 -1.25
C VAL A 32 2.62 11.97 -0.64
N TYR A 33 1.67 11.41 0.10
CA TYR A 33 1.77 10.09 0.74
C TYR A 33 0.96 9.07 -0.03
N CYS A 34 1.21 7.79 0.20
CA CYS A 34 0.45 6.71 -0.43
C CYS A 34 0.08 5.65 0.61
N LYS A 35 -1.17 5.21 0.59
CA LYS A 35 -1.63 4.09 1.43
C LYS A 35 -1.45 2.78 0.70
N ILE A 36 -0.75 1.86 1.34
CA ILE A 36 -0.71 0.46 0.95
C ILE A 36 -1.95 -0.18 1.56
N SER A 37 -3.02 -0.21 0.79
CA SER A 37 -4.34 -0.68 1.22
C SER A 37 -5.15 -1.12 0.01
N GLY A 38 -6.16 -1.97 0.23
CA GLY A 38 -7.10 -2.38 -0.80
C GLY A 38 -6.51 -3.23 -1.92
N MET A 39 -5.27 -3.71 -1.79
CA MET A 39 -4.60 -4.45 -2.86
C MET A 39 -5.30 -5.77 -3.18
N ALA A 40 -5.64 -6.55 -2.16
CA ALA A 40 -6.30 -7.84 -2.36
C ALA A 40 -7.68 -7.68 -3.00
N THR A 41 -8.37 -6.58 -2.73
CA THR A 41 -9.66 -6.26 -3.34
C THR A 41 -9.54 -6.04 -4.84
N GLU A 42 -8.41 -5.49 -5.29
CA GLU A 42 -8.14 -5.26 -6.71
C GLU A 42 -7.49 -6.46 -7.40
N ALA A 43 -7.07 -7.46 -6.63
CA ALA A 43 -6.53 -8.72 -7.14
C ALA A 43 -7.65 -9.71 -7.46
N ASP A 44 -7.29 -10.91 -7.90
CA ASP A 44 -8.26 -12.00 -8.07
C ASP A 44 -8.85 -12.34 -6.69
N GLN A 45 -10.13 -12.03 -6.49
CA GLN A 45 -10.76 -12.14 -5.18
C GLN A 45 -10.84 -13.59 -4.67
N ALA A 46 -10.83 -14.58 -5.55
CA ALA A 46 -10.89 -16.00 -5.18
C ALA A 46 -9.51 -16.57 -4.89
N ASP A 47 -8.49 -16.18 -5.67
CA ASP A 47 -7.20 -16.88 -5.72
C ASP A 47 -5.98 -15.96 -5.58
N TRP A 48 -6.12 -14.75 -5.01
CA TRP A 48 -4.99 -13.85 -4.88
C TRP A 48 -3.91 -14.41 -3.94
N THR A 49 -2.66 -14.07 -4.25
CA THR A 49 -1.51 -14.40 -3.41
C THR A 49 -0.67 -13.15 -3.16
N VAL A 50 0.21 -13.22 -2.17
CA VAL A 50 1.15 -12.12 -1.90
C VAL A 50 2.02 -11.83 -3.14
N ASP A 51 2.39 -12.84 -3.89
CA ASP A 51 3.19 -12.66 -5.11
C ASP A 51 2.48 -11.81 -6.17
N ASP A 52 1.14 -11.84 -6.19
CA ASP A 52 0.36 -10.98 -7.08
C ASP A 52 0.44 -9.51 -6.66
N LEU A 53 0.59 -9.26 -5.36
CA LEU A 53 0.59 -7.91 -4.78
C LEU A 53 1.98 -7.28 -4.78
N LYS A 54 3.02 -8.08 -4.65
CA LYS A 54 4.41 -7.62 -4.50
C LYS A 54 4.87 -6.61 -5.55
N PRO A 55 4.64 -6.82 -6.85
CA PRO A 55 5.12 -5.86 -7.86
C PRO A 55 4.58 -4.45 -7.61
N TYR A 56 3.32 -4.34 -7.20
CA TYR A 56 2.67 -3.05 -6.98
C TYR A 56 3.18 -2.39 -5.70
N ALA A 57 3.22 -3.12 -4.59
CA ALA A 57 3.71 -2.62 -3.31
C ALA A 57 5.18 -2.24 -3.37
N THR A 58 6.01 -3.06 -4.00
CA THR A 58 7.44 -2.81 -4.15
C THR A 58 7.71 -1.53 -4.93
N HIS A 59 7.00 -1.31 -6.03
CA HIS A 59 7.13 -0.08 -6.80
C HIS A 59 6.72 1.15 -5.99
N VAL A 60 5.63 1.08 -5.24
CA VAL A 60 5.17 2.19 -4.41
C VAL A 60 6.22 2.56 -3.36
N VAL A 61 6.79 1.57 -2.68
CA VAL A 61 7.85 1.80 -1.69
C VAL A 61 9.09 2.39 -2.35
N GLU A 62 9.47 1.91 -3.52
CA GLU A 62 10.62 2.42 -4.27
C GLU A 62 10.44 3.89 -4.64
N TRP A 63 9.23 4.28 -5.09
CA TRP A 63 8.98 5.65 -5.53
C TRP A 63 8.74 6.62 -4.37
N PHE A 64 7.96 6.23 -3.37
CA PHE A 64 7.59 7.10 -2.24
C PHE A 64 8.58 7.02 -1.09
N GLY A 65 9.29 5.89 -0.91
CA GLY A 65 10.09 5.62 0.27
C GLY A 65 9.24 5.27 1.48
N PHE A 66 9.82 4.64 2.49
CA PHE A 66 9.08 4.24 3.69
C PHE A 66 8.59 5.43 4.53
N ASP A 67 9.09 6.64 4.29
CA ASP A 67 8.65 7.83 5.02
C ASP A 67 7.29 8.34 4.57
N ARG A 68 6.86 7.98 3.37
CA ARG A 68 5.63 8.50 2.76
C ARG A 68 4.61 7.42 2.41
N VAL A 69 4.77 6.22 2.96
CA VAL A 69 3.78 5.15 2.80
C VAL A 69 3.17 4.81 4.15
N MET A 70 1.91 4.40 4.14
CA MET A 70 1.21 4.00 5.35
C MET A 70 0.30 2.81 5.07
N PHE A 71 0.17 1.94 6.07
CA PHE A 71 -0.73 0.79 5.98
C PHE A 71 -2.18 1.23 6.15
N GLY A 72 -3.08 0.63 5.37
CA GLY A 72 -4.51 0.69 5.58
C GLY A 72 -5.10 -0.71 5.39
N SER A 73 -6.02 -1.12 6.28
CA SER A 73 -6.66 -2.43 6.19
C SER A 73 -7.75 -2.50 5.14
N ASP A 74 -8.32 -1.34 4.79
CA ASP A 74 -9.53 -1.27 3.97
C ASP A 74 -10.72 -1.98 4.64
N TRP A 75 -10.70 -2.04 5.99
CA TRP A 75 -11.79 -2.61 6.75
C TRP A 75 -13.02 -1.69 6.67
N PRO A 76 -14.25 -2.17 6.52
CA PRO A 76 -14.63 -3.59 6.45
C PRO A 76 -14.61 -4.20 5.04
N VAL A 77 -14.33 -3.43 4.01
CA VAL A 77 -14.34 -3.90 2.62
C VAL A 77 -13.36 -5.07 2.40
N CYS A 78 -12.22 -5.08 3.10
CA CYS A 78 -11.24 -6.16 2.97
C CYS A 78 -11.85 -7.54 3.29
N HIS A 79 -12.91 -7.61 4.09
CA HIS A 79 -13.55 -8.87 4.45
C HIS A 79 -14.17 -9.62 3.29
N PHE A 80 -14.37 -8.98 2.15
CA PHE A 80 -14.81 -9.68 0.94
C PHE A 80 -13.72 -10.60 0.39
N VAL A 81 -12.46 -10.37 0.72
CA VAL A 81 -11.31 -11.08 0.13
C VAL A 81 -10.33 -11.62 1.16
N ALA A 82 -10.34 -11.10 2.39
CA ALA A 82 -9.36 -11.44 3.43
C ALA A 82 -9.85 -11.02 4.81
N SER A 83 -9.33 -11.69 5.84
CA SER A 83 -9.49 -11.17 7.21
C SER A 83 -8.59 -9.94 7.41
N TYR A 84 -8.82 -9.18 8.49
CA TYR A 84 -7.93 -8.07 8.85
C TYR A 84 -6.48 -8.55 9.00
N GLN A 85 -6.26 -9.68 9.69
CA GLN A 85 -4.91 -10.21 9.89
C GLN A 85 -4.26 -10.62 8.58
N GLN A 86 -5.02 -11.22 7.67
CA GLN A 86 -4.51 -11.57 6.34
C GLN A 86 -4.12 -10.31 5.54
N ALA A 87 -4.93 -9.25 5.63
CA ALA A 87 -4.63 -7.99 4.95
C ALA A 87 -3.35 -7.35 5.50
N LEU A 88 -3.18 -7.35 6.82
CA LEU A 88 -1.97 -6.84 7.47
C LEU A 88 -0.74 -7.65 7.09
N ASP A 89 -0.82 -8.97 7.19
CA ASP A 89 0.32 -9.84 6.88
C ASP A 89 0.70 -9.74 5.41
N ALA A 90 -0.27 -9.68 4.52
CA ALA A 90 -0.03 -9.52 3.08
C ALA A 90 0.65 -8.19 2.77
N ALA A 91 0.22 -7.11 3.41
CA ALA A 91 0.84 -5.80 3.22
C ALA A 91 2.29 -5.79 3.70
N LEU A 92 2.56 -6.32 4.90
CA LEU A 92 3.91 -6.39 5.45
C LEU A 92 4.85 -7.22 4.60
N GLU A 93 4.37 -8.35 4.10
CA GLU A 93 5.18 -9.21 3.23
C GLU A 93 5.40 -8.58 1.86
N SER A 94 4.39 -7.90 1.32
CA SER A 94 4.46 -7.30 -0.02
C SER A 94 5.43 -6.13 -0.10
N VAL A 95 5.56 -5.33 0.97
CA VAL A 95 6.48 -4.19 0.97
C VAL A 95 7.94 -4.61 1.18
N GLY A 96 8.16 -5.85 1.62
CA GLY A 96 9.50 -6.39 1.81
C GLY A 96 10.14 -6.01 3.15
N PRO A 97 11.46 -6.25 3.29
CA PRO A 97 12.15 -6.02 4.56
C PRO A 97 12.12 -4.56 4.98
N MET A 98 11.92 -4.35 6.28
CA MET A 98 11.91 -3.02 6.89
C MET A 98 12.73 -3.03 8.18
N SER A 99 13.41 -1.90 8.48
CA SER A 99 13.94 -1.67 9.81
C SER A 99 12.81 -1.46 10.81
N ASP A 100 13.12 -1.50 12.10
CA ASP A 100 12.13 -1.24 13.14
C ASP A 100 11.52 0.16 13.01
N THR A 101 12.33 1.15 12.67
CA THR A 101 11.89 2.53 12.44
C THR A 101 10.96 2.63 11.23
N GLU A 102 11.32 1.96 10.13
CA GLU A 102 10.49 1.94 8.93
C GLU A 102 9.15 1.25 9.18
N ARG A 103 9.17 0.13 9.93
CA ARG A 103 7.94 -0.58 10.30
C ARG A 103 7.03 0.28 11.16
N ALA A 104 7.59 0.96 12.18
CA ALA A 104 6.81 1.87 13.02
C ALA A 104 6.23 3.02 12.21
N GLY A 105 6.97 3.55 11.24
CA GLY A 105 6.49 4.56 10.30
C GLY A 105 5.33 4.06 9.47
N PHE A 106 5.50 2.92 8.83
CA PHE A 106 4.50 2.31 7.95
C PHE A 106 3.19 2.00 8.69
N LEU A 107 3.28 1.44 9.92
CA LEU A 107 2.10 1.01 10.66
C LEU A 107 1.39 2.14 11.41
N ALA A 108 2.08 3.22 11.77
CA ALA A 108 1.47 4.24 12.62
C ALA A 108 2.02 5.65 12.43
N ARG A 109 3.34 5.84 12.51
CA ARG A 109 3.93 7.18 12.64
C ARG A 109 3.74 8.04 11.40
N ASN A 110 3.80 7.47 10.21
CA ASN A 110 3.61 8.21 8.97
C ASN A 110 2.18 8.75 8.89
N ALA A 111 1.19 7.93 9.26
CA ALA A 111 -0.20 8.37 9.31
C ALA A 111 -0.40 9.45 10.38
N SER A 112 0.18 9.27 11.57
CA SER A 112 0.09 10.26 12.64
C SER A 112 0.65 11.60 12.20
N ARG A 113 1.77 11.60 11.52
CA ARG A 113 2.41 12.82 11.01
C ARG A 113 1.56 13.45 9.90
N PHE A 114 1.09 12.65 8.95
CA PHE A 114 0.29 13.15 7.83
C PHE A 114 -1.02 13.78 8.30
N TYR A 115 -1.73 13.08 9.19
CA TYR A 115 -3.04 13.54 9.68
C TYR A 115 -2.93 14.46 10.89
N ASN A 116 -1.72 14.76 11.33
CA ASN A 116 -1.46 15.62 12.51
C ASN A 116 -2.17 15.09 13.76
N LEU A 117 -2.05 13.79 14.00
CA LEU A 117 -2.62 13.14 15.16
C LEU A 117 -1.69 13.28 16.37
N GLN A 118 -2.27 13.38 17.55
CA GLN A 118 -1.52 13.36 18.81
C GLN A 118 -1.61 11.99 19.44
N ASP A 119 -0.51 11.53 20.02
CA ASP A 119 -0.46 10.25 20.74
C ASP A 119 -1.24 10.31 22.06
#